data_cc6925c4876b7e304d180720dc4fafb1
#
_entry.id   cc6925c4876b7e304d180720dc4fafb1
#
_cell.length_a   1.000
_cell.length_b   1.000
_cell.length_c   1.000
_cell.angle_alpha   90.00
_cell.angle_beta   90.00
_cell.angle_gamma   90.00
#
_symmetry.space_group_name_H-M   'P 1'
#
loop_
_entity.id
_entity.type
_entity.pdbx_description
1 polymer ?
#
loop_
_entity_poly.entity_id
_entity_poly.type
_entity_poly.pdbx_seq_one_letter_code
_entity_poly.pdbx_strand_id
1 'polypeptide(L)'
;MNQPQTPVTPARPTHPRRRRRLPLPFLVLPVFATVLVVLLMLFVAYEFVHRDRVILGVSVLGQPMNGLGRAEVKQFLQNKFGNPEAILARFGGEAIIVRDGTRTWRAYPWELGLRTDVSPVAESALLLGHRGNWLEALVEQARCLWFGCDLGTDAQFDEVLARAYLGWLAPQVEQPARDASLRIEGMRVAATPAHTGRAIDGALTIERMRQRILESERGDILVAFRETAPWIDDANSAMAKTQAEALLAAPTLLTFGGRTWALDQATLAALISVQPKRNADGKMTWSVSLDHARMTAYFKVLAREINQAARDAQFSFDPNTRALTPIVTSQYGQSLDPEAAAQQVEQQLLANATRVPGSASPLETLNARTIALPVTVTKPTIAMEDTAKFGIKELVAQGVSNFRGSSAGRIQNIRTATAQFDGVVVPPGGTFSFDQYLGEVVEANGYDDAYIIFEDRTVLGPGGGVCQVSSTVFRAAFFGGFPIVERWAHAYRVGYYEPPVGLDATVFAPSVDLKFKNDTDAYLLIQSRVDLRANTLTFNFYGTKPNRTVEMEDPIMERVIPHGPAVYTDDPALKKGVTKQIDFAHDGADVTIWRRILVNGQVVKRDKFFSRYDPWVARYLVGTKK
;
A
#
# COMPACT_ATOMS: atom_id res chain seq x y z
N MET A 1 -45.25 64.55 -59.36
CA MET A 1 -45.76 65.39 -60.50
C MET A 1 -46.73 66.40 -59.98
N ASN A 2 -46.31 67.61 -60.12
CA ASN A 2 -47.06 68.85 -60.28
C ASN A 2 -48.00 69.34 -59.15
N GLN A 3 -47.50 70.31 -58.53
CA GLN A 3 -48.08 71.65 -58.27
C GLN A 3 -49.02 72.12 -59.42
N PRO A 4 -49.68 73.27 -59.40
CA PRO A 4 -49.70 74.36 -58.37
C PRO A 4 -50.99 75.18 -58.35
N GLN A 5 -50.89 76.27 -57.59
CA GLN A 5 -51.42 77.62 -57.85
C GLN A 5 -52.58 78.10 -57.03
N THR A 6 -52.27 78.95 -56.16
CA THR A 6 -52.70 80.38 -55.87
C THR A 6 -53.57 81.01 -57.00
N PRO A 7 -54.13 82.24 -56.84
CA PRO A 7 -54.40 83.17 -55.73
C PRO A 7 -55.76 83.91 -55.82
N VAL A 8 -56.00 84.83 -54.99
CA VAL A 8 -56.38 86.22 -55.31
C VAL A 8 -57.23 86.94 -54.20
N THR A 9 -56.70 87.98 -53.78
CA THR A 9 -57.34 89.14 -53.04
C THR A 9 -58.08 89.97 -54.05
N PRO A 10 -58.94 91.05 -53.80
CA PRO A 10 -58.96 91.97 -52.65
C PRO A 10 -60.40 92.55 -52.33
N ALA A 11 -60.47 93.36 -51.38
CA ALA A 11 -60.96 94.79 -51.37
C ALA A 11 -61.47 95.30 -50.02
N ARG A 12 -60.92 96.45 -49.63
CA ARG A 12 -61.46 97.43 -48.71
C ARG A 12 -62.65 98.21 -49.36
N PRO A 13 -63.35 99.14 -48.71
CA PRO A 13 -63.18 99.86 -47.39
C PRO A 13 -64.53 100.12 -46.69
N THR A 14 -64.44 100.70 -45.53
CA THR A 14 -64.90 102.05 -45.12
C THR A 14 -65.24 102.22 -43.64
N HIS A 15 -64.66 103.20 -43.01
CA HIS A 15 -65.06 103.78 -41.68
C HIS A 15 -66.42 104.40 -41.68
N PRO A 16 -67.15 104.71 -40.53
CA PRO A 16 -66.71 105.66 -39.54
C PRO A 16 -67.26 105.47 -38.08
N ARG A 17 -66.62 106.23 -37.22
CA ARG A 17 -67.11 106.97 -36.00
C ARG A 17 -67.07 106.32 -34.62
N ARG A 18 -66.08 106.78 -33.86
CA ARG A 18 -66.05 107.15 -32.42
C ARG A 18 -67.35 107.23 -31.64
N ARG A 19 -67.36 106.50 -30.53
CA ARG A 19 -67.93 106.99 -29.25
C ARG A 19 -67.03 106.61 -28.09
N ARG A 20 -66.49 107.62 -27.42
CA ARG A 20 -65.78 107.52 -26.13
C ARG A 20 -66.72 106.98 -25.04
N ARG A 21 -66.26 105.95 -24.33
CA ARG A 21 -66.72 105.68 -22.95
C ARG A 21 -65.48 105.55 -22.05
N LEU A 22 -65.52 106.12 -20.88
CA LEU A 22 -64.48 106.28 -19.85
C LEU A 22 -64.01 104.90 -19.28
N PRO A 23 -62.75 104.87 -18.78
CA PRO A 23 -62.16 103.64 -18.33
C PRO A 23 -62.60 103.21 -16.93
N LEU A 24 -62.99 101.93 -16.76
CA LEU A 24 -63.16 101.20 -15.52
C LEU A 24 -61.95 100.35 -15.21
N PRO A 25 -60.79 100.85 -14.79
CA PRO A 25 -59.75 99.94 -14.25
C PRO A 25 -59.39 100.18 -12.79
N PHE A 26 -60.03 101.01 -12.02
CA PHE A 26 -59.58 101.36 -10.69
C PHE A 26 -60.23 100.59 -9.53
N LEU A 27 -61.25 99.79 -9.74
CA LEU A 27 -61.92 99.03 -8.65
C LEU A 27 -61.58 97.52 -8.70
N VAL A 28 -61.06 96.92 -9.83
CA VAL A 28 -60.77 95.51 -9.96
C VAL A 28 -59.38 95.13 -9.37
N LEU A 29 -58.38 96.05 -9.47
CA LEU A 29 -57.07 95.82 -8.96
C LEU A 29 -56.99 95.61 -7.45
N PRO A 30 -57.62 96.43 -6.61
CA PRO A 30 -57.57 96.22 -5.16
C PRO A 30 -58.34 94.97 -4.71
N VAL A 31 -59.44 94.63 -5.39
CA VAL A 31 -60.19 93.37 -5.08
C VAL A 31 -59.35 92.17 -5.44
N PHE A 32 -58.67 92.16 -6.62
CA PHE A 32 -57.78 91.09 -7.00
C PHE A 32 -56.55 90.94 -6.09
N ALA A 33 -55.97 92.09 -5.68
CA ALA A 33 -54.89 92.13 -4.70
C ALA A 33 -55.31 91.58 -3.34
N THR A 34 -56.54 92.01 -2.87
CA THR A 34 -57.08 91.50 -1.59
C THR A 34 -57.38 89.98 -1.65
N VAL A 35 -57.96 89.51 -2.73
CA VAL A 35 -58.21 88.09 -2.95
C VAL A 35 -56.88 87.31 -2.99
N LEU A 36 -55.85 87.88 -3.67
CA LEU A 36 -54.53 87.26 -3.74
C LEU A 36 -53.86 87.19 -2.37
N VAL A 37 -53.96 88.28 -1.56
CA VAL A 37 -53.40 88.28 -0.20
C VAL A 37 -54.17 87.32 0.70
N VAL A 38 -55.49 87.22 0.57
CA VAL A 38 -56.31 86.27 1.34
C VAL A 38 -55.92 84.81 0.90
N LEU A 39 -55.80 84.57 -0.37
CA LEU A 39 -55.35 83.26 -0.86
C LEU A 39 -53.94 82.94 -0.40
N LEU A 40 -53.03 83.94 -0.40
CA LEU A 40 -51.65 83.74 0.11
C LEU A 40 -51.66 83.48 1.60
N MET A 41 -52.51 84.25 2.39
CA MET A 41 -52.66 84.00 3.83
C MET A 41 -53.28 82.60 4.11
N LEU A 42 -54.22 82.18 3.31
CA LEU A 42 -54.83 80.86 3.42
C LEU A 42 -53.80 79.78 3.07
N PHE A 43 -52.95 79.99 2.03
CA PHE A 43 -51.88 79.10 1.67
C PHE A 43 -50.80 79.01 2.76
N VAL A 44 -50.37 80.16 3.31
CA VAL A 44 -49.43 80.21 4.44
C VAL A 44 -50.02 79.52 5.69
N ALA A 45 -51.29 79.75 5.99
CA ALA A 45 -51.98 79.06 7.08
C ALA A 45 -52.08 77.53 6.79
N TYR A 46 -52.39 77.15 5.56
CA TYR A 46 -52.40 75.74 5.14
C TYR A 46 -51.01 75.08 5.28
N GLU A 47 -49.94 75.74 4.79
CA GLU A 47 -48.57 75.31 4.93
C GLU A 47 -48.17 75.17 6.41
N PHE A 48 -48.57 76.13 7.25
CA PHE A 48 -48.28 76.10 8.68
C PHE A 48 -48.97 74.93 9.40
N VAL A 49 -50.22 74.61 9.00
CA VAL A 49 -51.00 73.52 9.59
C VAL A 49 -50.51 72.15 9.10
N HIS A 50 -50.05 72.12 7.88
CA HIS A 50 -49.64 70.84 7.24
C HIS A 50 -48.12 70.64 7.22
N ARG A 51 -47.30 71.46 7.84
CA ARG A 51 -45.85 71.47 7.81
C ARG A 51 -45.21 70.09 8.12
N ASP A 52 -45.83 69.36 9.05
CA ASP A 52 -45.39 67.97 9.42
C ASP A 52 -46.54 66.96 9.28
N ARG A 53 -47.51 67.27 8.40
CA ARG A 53 -48.68 66.44 8.16
C ARG A 53 -48.88 66.17 6.68
N VAL A 54 -49.49 65.04 6.37
CA VAL A 54 -49.84 64.68 5.01
C VAL A 54 -50.83 65.70 4.44
N ILE A 55 -50.57 66.24 3.26
CA ILE A 55 -51.45 67.18 2.52
C ILE A 55 -52.75 66.51 2.11
N LEU A 56 -53.74 67.35 1.79
CA LEU A 56 -55.04 66.86 1.31
C LEU A 56 -54.93 66.18 -0.06
N GLY A 57 -55.70 65.13 -0.26
CA GLY A 57 -55.75 64.37 -1.50
C GLY A 57 -54.72 63.25 -1.60
N VAL A 58 -53.88 62.97 -0.60
CA VAL A 58 -52.97 61.88 -0.55
C VAL A 58 -53.63 60.63 0.05
N SER A 59 -53.55 59.55 -0.64
CA SER A 59 -53.95 58.21 -0.17
C SER A 59 -52.79 57.20 -0.31
N VAL A 60 -52.88 56.11 0.44
CA VAL A 60 -52.00 54.97 0.33
C VAL A 60 -52.88 53.72 0.08
N LEU A 61 -52.76 53.10 -1.06
CA LEU A 61 -53.63 52.00 -1.48
C LEU A 61 -55.11 52.31 -1.32
N GLY A 62 -55.54 53.50 -1.78
CA GLY A 62 -56.94 53.99 -1.69
C GLY A 62 -57.37 54.38 -0.31
N GLN A 63 -56.57 54.36 0.72
CA GLN A 63 -56.89 54.83 2.08
C GLN A 63 -56.41 56.27 2.25
N PRO A 64 -57.31 57.22 2.54
CA PRO A 64 -56.96 58.66 2.68
C PRO A 64 -56.10 58.91 3.93
N MET A 65 -54.97 59.66 3.74
CA MET A 65 -54.05 60.05 4.79
C MET A 65 -54.11 61.48 5.22
N ASN A 66 -55.12 62.22 4.74
CA ASN A 66 -55.28 63.66 4.87
C ASN A 66 -55.10 64.18 6.31
N GLY A 67 -54.12 65.05 6.51
CA GLY A 67 -53.91 65.74 7.78
C GLY A 67 -53.24 64.91 8.89
N LEU A 68 -52.91 63.65 8.63
CA LEU A 68 -52.19 62.75 9.58
C LEU A 68 -50.76 63.21 9.76
N GLY A 69 -50.31 63.28 10.99
CA GLY A 69 -48.92 63.56 11.34
C GLY A 69 -48.04 62.31 11.17
N ARG A 70 -46.69 62.45 11.21
CA ARG A 70 -45.68 61.38 10.99
C ARG A 70 -45.96 60.13 11.82
N ALA A 71 -46.23 60.27 13.11
CA ALA A 71 -46.49 59.09 13.96
C ALA A 71 -47.83 58.44 13.62
N GLU A 72 -48.85 59.25 13.33
CA GLU A 72 -50.21 58.82 13.00
C GLU A 72 -50.23 58.05 11.64
N VAL A 73 -49.52 58.57 10.61
CA VAL A 73 -49.35 57.89 9.30
C VAL A 73 -48.70 56.56 9.49
N LYS A 74 -47.57 56.50 10.23
CA LYS A 74 -46.84 55.29 10.47
C LYS A 74 -47.70 54.25 11.22
N GLN A 75 -48.36 54.64 12.24
CA GLN A 75 -49.25 53.79 13.03
C GLN A 75 -50.48 53.34 12.22
N PHE A 76 -51.09 54.24 11.42
CA PHE A 76 -52.20 53.90 10.54
C PHE A 76 -51.75 52.83 9.48
N LEU A 77 -50.62 53.07 8.80
CA LEU A 77 -50.10 52.18 7.81
C LEU A 77 -49.67 50.82 8.43
N GLN A 78 -49.07 50.87 9.62
CA GLN A 78 -48.72 49.68 10.35
C GLN A 78 -49.94 48.81 10.69
N ASN A 79 -51.01 49.48 11.18
CA ASN A 79 -52.23 48.77 11.53
C ASN A 79 -53.00 48.24 10.32
N LYS A 80 -52.94 48.92 9.18
CA LYS A 80 -53.71 48.56 7.97
C LYS A 80 -52.96 47.61 7.05
N PHE A 81 -51.64 47.71 7.00
CA PHE A 81 -50.84 47.00 6.01
C PHE A 81 -49.65 46.25 6.60
N GLY A 82 -49.21 46.55 7.82
CA GLY A 82 -48.02 46.04 8.42
C GLY A 82 -48.24 44.95 9.48
N ASN A 83 -49.46 44.77 9.99
CA ASN A 83 -49.74 43.73 10.96
C ASN A 83 -50.07 42.37 10.30
N PRO A 84 -49.87 41.25 10.99
CA PRO A 84 -50.13 39.92 10.46
C PRO A 84 -51.55 39.71 9.89
N GLU A 85 -52.56 40.24 10.56
CA GLU A 85 -53.97 40.10 10.13
C GLU A 85 -54.25 40.85 8.81
N ALA A 86 -53.74 42.07 8.69
CA ALA A 86 -53.84 42.85 7.47
C ALA A 86 -53.07 42.23 6.31
N ILE A 87 -51.90 41.65 6.58
CA ILE A 87 -51.13 40.90 5.60
C ILE A 87 -51.93 39.68 5.14
N LEU A 88 -52.46 38.88 6.06
CA LEU A 88 -53.27 37.71 5.71
C LEU A 88 -54.50 38.06 4.88
N ALA A 89 -55.17 39.19 5.22
CA ALA A 89 -56.35 39.62 4.47
C ALA A 89 -56.05 39.84 2.96
N ARG A 90 -54.81 40.28 2.60
CA ARG A 90 -54.39 40.42 1.20
C ARG A 90 -54.31 39.07 0.48
N PHE A 91 -54.05 38.00 1.22
CA PHE A 91 -53.94 36.64 0.69
C PHE A 91 -55.20 35.79 0.91
N GLY A 92 -56.36 36.41 1.15
CA GLY A 92 -57.64 35.76 1.34
C GLY A 92 -57.94 35.31 2.77
N GLY A 93 -57.17 35.78 3.75
CA GLY A 93 -57.34 35.44 5.18
C GLY A 93 -56.72 34.10 5.61
N GLU A 94 -56.09 33.37 4.70
CA GLU A 94 -55.54 32.04 4.94
C GLU A 94 -54.03 31.97 4.70
N ALA A 95 -53.37 30.98 5.31
CA ALA A 95 -51.99 30.66 5.03
C ALA A 95 -51.81 30.14 3.59
N ILE A 96 -50.68 30.46 2.99
CA ILE A 96 -50.32 29.96 1.67
C ILE A 96 -49.97 28.47 1.78
N ILE A 97 -50.47 27.67 0.86
CA ILE A 97 -50.13 26.25 0.80
C ILE A 97 -48.88 26.04 -0.06
N VAL A 98 -47.85 25.43 0.52
CA VAL A 98 -46.67 24.92 -0.18
C VAL A 98 -46.89 23.43 -0.39
N ARG A 99 -46.70 22.94 -1.61
CA ARG A 99 -47.08 21.59 -1.99
C ARG A 99 -45.93 20.80 -2.66
N ASP A 100 -45.80 19.52 -2.25
CA ASP A 100 -45.02 18.50 -2.92
C ASP A 100 -45.95 17.28 -3.19
N GLY A 101 -46.48 17.17 -4.38
CA GLY A 101 -47.48 16.15 -4.70
C GLY A 101 -48.69 16.20 -3.79
N THR A 102 -48.86 15.17 -2.97
CA THR A 102 -49.95 15.10 -1.98
C THR A 102 -49.62 15.73 -0.62
N ARG A 103 -48.35 16.00 -0.36
CA ARG A 103 -47.91 16.61 0.90
C ARG A 103 -48.10 18.11 0.82
N THR A 104 -48.62 18.70 1.88
CA THR A 104 -48.89 20.16 1.96
C THR A 104 -48.38 20.72 3.28
N TRP A 105 -47.85 21.93 3.21
CA TRP A 105 -47.44 22.72 4.38
C TRP A 105 -48.14 24.07 4.32
N ARG A 106 -48.62 24.54 5.46
CA ARG A 106 -49.16 25.87 5.59
C ARG A 106 -48.02 26.81 5.96
N ALA A 107 -47.83 27.87 5.19
CA ALA A 107 -46.82 28.90 5.45
C ALA A 107 -47.44 30.27 5.38
N TYR A 108 -47.03 31.13 6.29
CA TYR A 108 -47.47 32.51 6.29
C TYR A 108 -46.61 33.34 5.31
N PRO A 109 -47.21 34.41 4.71
CA PRO A 109 -46.49 35.22 3.71
C PRO A 109 -45.14 35.77 4.21
N TRP A 110 -45.04 36.12 5.49
CA TRP A 110 -43.78 36.59 6.09
C TRP A 110 -42.73 35.48 6.29
N GLU A 111 -43.13 34.25 6.42
CA GLU A 111 -42.22 33.10 6.44
C GLU A 111 -41.64 32.81 5.05
N LEU A 112 -42.43 33.10 4.01
CA LEU A 112 -42.06 32.91 2.61
C LEU A 112 -41.32 34.10 2.00
N GLY A 113 -40.98 35.13 2.80
CA GLY A 113 -40.15 36.25 2.38
C GLY A 113 -40.88 37.57 2.17
N LEU A 114 -42.18 37.69 2.51
CA LEU A 114 -42.85 38.98 2.45
C LEU A 114 -42.33 39.90 3.56
N ARG A 115 -41.81 41.06 3.15
CA ARG A 115 -41.55 42.20 4.04
C ARG A 115 -42.44 43.37 3.67
N THR A 116 -43.10 43.90 4.64
CA THR A 116 -43.91 45.13 4.53
C THR A 116 -43.27 46.20 5.41
N ASP A 117 -42.32 46.93 4.86
CA ASP A 117 -41.83 48.13 5.51
C ASP A 117 -42.69 49.34 5.10
N VAL A 118 -43.53 49.78 5.99
CA VAL A 118 -44.40 50.94 5.76
C VAL A 118 -43.68 52.28 5.96
N SER A 119 -42.41 52.25 6.46
CA SER A 119 -41.67 53.48 6.77
C SER A 119 -41.33 54.32 5.53
N PRO A 120 -40.87 53.76 4.41
CA PRO A 120 -40.60 54.54 3.19
C PRO A 120 -41.85 55.18 2.60
N VAL A 121 -42.97 54.46 2.65
CA VAL A 121 -44.24 54.97 2.15
C VAL A 121 -44.81 56.11 3.05
N ALA A 122 -44.67 55.94 4.39
CA ALA A 122 -45.01 56.97 5.33
C ALA A 122 -44.18 58.24 5.12
N GLU A 123 -42.89 58.13 4.93
CA GLU A 123 -42.00 59.25 4.61
C GLU A 123 -42.35 59.86 3.24
N SER A 124 -42.64 59.07 2.24
CA SER A 124 -43.05 59.54 0.90
C SER A 124 -44.37 60.30 1.00
N ALA A 125 -45.35 59.81 1.75
CA ALA A 125 -46.66 60.53 1.98
C ALA A 125 -46.47 61.86 2.68
N LEU A 126 -45.56 61.95 3.65
CA LEU A 126 -45.24 63.20 4.37
C LEU A 126 -44.42 64.17 3.54
N LEU A 127 -43.57 63.68 2.66
CA LEU A 127 -42.72 64.52 1.81
C LEU A 127 -43.48 65.05 0.57
N LEU A 128 -44.59 64.41 0.19
CA LEU A 128 -45.38 64.79 -0.96
C LEU A 128 -46.01 66.17 -0.71
N GLY A 129 -45.83 67.10 -1.66
CA GLY A 129 -46.26 68.44 -1.57
C GLY A 129 -45.42 69.40 -0.67
N HIS A 130 -44.28 68.88 -0.15
CA HIS A 130 -43.31 69.66 0.63
C HIS A 130 -41.90 69.65 0.01
N ARG A 131 -41.75 69.08 -1.20
CA ARG A 131 -40.46 68.97 -1.94
C ARG A 131 -40.23 70.16 -2.86
N GLY A 132 -38.99 70.56 -3.01
CA GLY A 132 -38.61 71.62 -3.95
C GLY A 132 -38.86 73.00 -3.49
N ASN A 133 -39.04 73.94 -4.44
CA ASN A 133 -39.38 75.31 -4.11
C ASN A 133 -40.91 75.47 -3.85
N TRP A 134 -41.31 76.62 -3.28
CA TRP A 134 -42.74 76.88 -2.89
C TRP A 134 -43.73 76.74 -4.04
N LEU A 135 -43.29 77.01 -5.30
CA LEU A 135 -44.12 76.91 -6.49
C LEU A 135 -44.34 75.42 -6.88
N GLU A 136 -43.32 74.63 -6.80
CA GLU A 136 -43.37 73.19 -7.04
C GLU A 136 -44.27 72.53 -5.97
N ALA A 137 -44.11 72.89 -4.73
CA ALA A 137 -44.92 72.36 -3.64
C ALA A 137 -46.42 72.75 -3.85
N LEU A 138 -46.73 73.98 -4.23
CA LEU A 138 -48.09 74.41 -4.52
C LEU A 138 -48.72 73.64 -5.69
N VAL A 139 -47.96 73.41 -6.78
CA VAL A 139 -48.44 72.64 -7.92
C VAL A 139 -48.71 71.19 -7.53
N GLU A 140 -47.84 70.61 -6.74
CA GLU A 140 -47.96 69.23 -6.28
C GLU A 140 -49.15 69.07 -5.32
N GLN A 141 -49.36 70.04 -4.39
CA GLN A 141 -50.50 70.09 -3.50
C GLN A 141 -51.79 70.21 -4.27
N ALA A 142 -51.86 71.14 -5.24
CA ALA A 142 -53.07 71.36 -6.07
C ALA A 142 -53.37 70.09 -6.90
N ARG A 143 -52.37 69.46 -7.43
CA ARG A 143 -52.48 68.20 -8.17
C ARG A 143 -53.08 67.11 -7.28
N CYS A 144 -52.52 66.88 -6.09
CA CYS A 144 -53.00 65.85 -5.18
C CYS A 144 -54.43 66.14 -4.71
N LEU A 145 -54.80 67.46 -4.45
CA LEU A 145 -56.13 67.84 -4.04
C LEU A 145 -57.22 67.60 -5.12
N TRP A 146 -56.93 67.87 -6.41
CA TRP A 146 -57.86 67.73 -7.48
C TRP A 146 -57.92 66.40 -8.15
N PHE A 147 -56.76 65.70 -8.27
CA PHE A 147 -56.65 64.42 -8.99
C PHE A 147 -56.39 63.22 -8.06
N GLY A 148 -56.11 63.50 -6.81
CA GLY A 148 -55.67 62.49 -5.85
C GLY A 148 -54.22 62.05 -6.12
N CYS A 149 -53.48 61.69 -5.10
CA CYS A 149 -52.18 61.13 -5.14
C CYS A 149 -52.19 59.81 -4.34
N ASP A 150 -52.32 58.67 -5.00
CA ASP A 150 -52.33 57.36 -4.37
C ASP A 150 -50.93 56.78 -4.41
N LEU A 151 -50.36 56.49 -3.23
CA LEU A 151 -49.05 55.84 -3.08
C LEU A 151 -49.24 54.37 -2.90
N GLY A 152 -48.48 53.57 -3.67
CA GLY A 152 -48.40 52.15 -3.48
C GLY A 152 -47.54 51.78 -2.26
N THR A 153 -47.81 50.69 -1.61
CA THR A 153 -46.87 50.06 -0.67
C THR A 153 -45.95 49.14 -1.46
N ASP A 154 -44.65 49.37 -1.40
CA ASP A 154 -43.68 48.43 -1.99
C ASP A 154 -43.60 47.21 -1.06
N ALA A 155 -44.32 46.16 -1.41
CA ALA A 155 -44.10 44.84 -0.84
C ALA A 155 -42.72 44.36 -1.33
N GLN A 156 -41.82 44.19 -0.41
CA GLN A 156 -40.47 43.70 -0.71
C GLN A 156 -40.42 42.19 -0.48
N PHE A 157 -39.70 41.49 -1.34
CA PHE A 157 -39.42 40.06 -1.20
C PHE A 157 -38.03 39.88 -0.60
N ASP A 158 -37.97 39.28 0.59
CA ASP A 158 -36.74 38.92 1.27
C ASP A 158 -36.37 37.47 0.95
N GLU A 159 -35.40 37.33 0.07
CA GLU A 159 -34.91 36.02 -0.35
C GLU A 159 -34.24 35.21 0.76
N VAL A 160 -33.71 35.90 1.80
CA VAL A 160 -33.07 35.22 2.95
C VAL A 160 -34.10 34.43 3.75
N LEU A 161 -35.28 35.03 3.99
CA LEU A 161 -36.38 34.34 4.65
C LEU A 161 -36.93 33.19 3.82
N ALA A 162 -37.08 33.39 2.52
CA ALA A 162 -37.51 32.31 1.61
C ALA A 162 -36.52 31.13 1.60
N ARG A 163 -35.23 31.43 1.58
CA ARG A 163 -34.18 30.39 1.70
C ARG A 163 -34.20 29.68 3.05
N ALA A 164 -34.42 30.41 4.14
CA ALA A 164 -34.55 29.82 5.46
C ALA A 164 -35.73 28.83 5.54
N TYR A 165 -36.87 29.20 4.96
CA TYR A 165 -38.04 28.33 4.86
C TYR A 165 -37.73 27.06 4.04
N LEU A 166 -37.07 27.20 2.89
CA LEU A 166 -36.64 26.03 2.10
C LEU A 166 -35.64 25.16 2.85
N GLY A 167 -34.73 25.74 3.62
CA GLY A 167 -33.79 24.99 4.48
C GLY A 167 -34.52 24.17 5.56
N TRP A 168 -35.62 24.68 6.11
CA TRP A 168 -36.48 23.95 7.04
C TRP A 168 -37.27 22.83 6.32
N LEU A 169 -37.72 23.07 5.09
CA LEU A 169 -38.51 22.15 4.31
C LEU A 169 -37.66 21.02 3.72
N ALA A 170 -36.40 21.28 3.34
CA ALA A 170 -35.54 20.37 2.63
C ALA A 170 -35.41 18.97 3.29
N PRO A 171 -35.12 18.83 4.61
CA PRO A 171 -35.02 17.50 5.25
C PRO A 171 -36.31 16.67 5.18
N GLN A 172 -37.46 17.32 4.93
CA GLN A 172 -38.75 16.65 4.89
C GLN A 172 -39.12 16.14 3.50
N VAL A 173 -38.55 16.74 2.43
CA VAL A 173 -38.95 16.47 1.04
C VAL A 173 -37.81 15.97 0.16
N GLU A 174 -36.58 16.31 0.49
CA GLU A 174 -35.41 15.85 -0.25
C GLU A 174 -35.14 14.35 -0.02
N GLN A 175 -34.64 13.71 -1.04
CA GLN A 175 -34.21 12.33 -0.99
C GLN A 175 -32.77 12.27 -1.50
N PRO A 176 -31.79 11.91 -0.67
CA PRO A 176 -30.42 11.82 -1.12
C PRO A 176 -30.26 10.69 -2.15
N ALA A 177 -29.45 10.93 -3.16
CA ALA A 177 -29.03 9.88 -4.07
C ALA A 177 -28.31 8.78 -3.29
N ARG A 178 -28.43 7.55 -3.72
CA ARG A 178 -27.73 6.39 -3.16
C ARG A 178 -26.92 5.73 -4.25
N ASP A 179 -25.65 5.54 -3.99
CA ASP A 179 -24.74 4.87 -4.90
C ASP A 179 -25.07 3.39 -5.04
N ALA A 180 -24.81 2.84 -6.22
CA ALA A 180 -24.74 1.40 -6.40
C ALA A 180 -23.69 0.83 -5.47
N SER A 181 -23.99 -0.26 -4.76
CA SER A 181 -23.01 -0.93 -3.90
C SER A 181 -22.59 -2.28 -4.47
N LEU A 182 -21.32 -2.64 -4.22
CA LEU A 182 -20.76 -3.91 -4.64
C LEU A 182 -19.94 -4.48 -3.49
N ARG A 183 -20.22 -5.73 -3.08
CA ARG A 183 -19.55 -6.42 -1.97
C ARG A 183 -19.39 -7.90 -2.26
N ILE A 184 -18.39 -8.51 -1.66
CA ILE A 184 -18.23 -9.96 -1.64
C ILE A 184 -18.86 -10.50 -0.35
N GLU A 185 -19.87 -11.35 -0.48
CA GLU A 185 -20.56 -11.99 0.64
C GLU A 185 -20.42 -13.51 0.51
N GLY A 186 -19.55 -14.09 1.34
CA GLY A 186 -19.14 -15.48 1.17
C GLY A 186 -18.45 -15.69 -0.18
N MET A 187 -19.00 -16.58 -1.03
CA MET A 187 -18.49 -16.85 -2.38
C MET A 187 -19.37 -16.21 -3.47
N ARG A 188 -20.11 -15.14 -3.16
CA ARG A 188 -21.00 -14.47 -4.10
C ARG A 188 -20.74 -12.97 -4.13
N VAL A 189 -21.07 -12.38 -5.26
CA VAL A 189 -21.04 -10.92 -5.44
C VAL A 189 -22.44 -10.38 -5.13
N ALA A 190 -22.55 -9.60 -4.04
CA ALA A 190 -23.76 -8.89 -3.68
C ALA A 190 -23.68 -7.47 -4.23
N ALA A 191 -24.71 -7.08 -5.02
CA ALA A 191 -24.83 -5.76 -5.59
C ALA A 191 -26.22 -5.19 -5.27
N THR A 192 -26.26 -3.91 -4.86
CA THR A 192 -27.53 -3.17 -4.75
C THR A 192 -27.54 -2.06 -5.78
N PRO A 193 -28.69 -1.84 -6.48
CA PRO A 193 -28.77 -0.80 -7.49
C PRO A 193 -28.65 0.60 -6.89
N ALA A 194 -28.25 1.53 -7.74
CA ALA A 194 -28.22 2.95 -7.42
C ALA A 194 -29.65 3.52 -7.39
N HIS A 195 -29.83 4.58 -6.62
CA HIS A 195 -31.07 5.35 -6.61
C HIS A 195 -30.78 6.82 -6.86
N THR A 196 -31.44 7.39 -7.87
CA THR A 196 -31.43 8.84 -8.11
C THR A 196 -32.14 9.53 -6.96
N GLY A 197 -31.51 10.55 -6.41
CA GLY A 197 -32.09 11.39 -5.40
C GLY A 197 -32.84 12.57 -5.99
N ARG A 198 -33.51 13.33 -5.16
CA ARG A 198 -34.10 14.62 -5.52
C ARG A 198 -33.78 15.67 -4.45
N ALA A 199 -33.43 16.84 -4.88
CA ALA A 199 -33.21 18.01 -4.03
C ALA A 199 -34.10 19.16 -4.49
N ILE A 200 -34.45 20.06 -3.59
CA ILE A 200 -35.23 21.26 -3.95
C ILE A 200 -34.44 22.07 -4.99
N ASP A 201 -35.09 22.44 -6.08
CA ASP A 201 -34.63 23.53 -6.93
C ASP A 201 -34.95 24.84 -6.25
N GLY A 202 -34.02 25.34 -5.44
CA GLY A 202 -34.19 26.54 -4.64
C GLY A 202 -34.45 27.78 -5.48
N ALA A 203 -33.79 27.91 -6.63
CA ALA A 203 -33.96 29.06 -7.51
C ALA A 203 -35.38 29.13 -8.09
N LEU A 204 -35.83 28.02 -8.65
CA LEU A 204 -37.18 27.95 -9.25
C LEU A 204 -38.28 28.04 -8.17
N THR A 205 -38.07 27.43 -7.01
CA THR A 205 -39.06 27.50 -5.91
C THR A 205 -39.15 28.89 -5.32
N ILE A 206 -38.02 29.58 -5.14
CA ILE A 206 -37.99 30.98 -4.66
C ILE A 206 -38.67 31.93 -5.65
N GLU A 207 -38.47 31.70 -6.95
CA GLU A 207 -39.15 32.51 -7.97
C GLU A 207 -40.67 32.32 -7.91
N ARG A 208 -41.15 31.09 -7.73
CA ARG A 208 -42.58 30.81 -7.50
C ARG A 208 -43.09 31.46 -6.20
N MET A 209 -42.29 31.48 -5.13
CA MET A 209 -42.61 32.20 -3.90
C MET A 209 -42.70 33.69 -4.16
N ARG A 210 -41.77 34.30 -4.89
CA ARG A 210 -41.76 35.70 -5.26
C ARG A 210 -43.00 36.10 -6.03
N GLN A 211 -43.33 35.36 -7.09
CA GLN A 211 -44.50 35.58 -7.91
C GLN A 211 -45.80 35.52 -7.08
N ARG A 212 -45.92 34.48 -6.25
CA ARG A 212 -47.08 34.30 -5.37
C ARG A 212 -47.25 35.46 -4.38
N ILE A 213 -46.13 36.02 -3.88
CA ILE A 213 -46.14 37.07 -2.87
C ILE A 213 -46.29 38.47 -3.47
N LEU A 214 -45.56 38.78 -4.55
CA LEU A 214 -45.54 40.13 -5.14
C LEU A 214 -46.67 40.33 -6.14
N GLU A 215 -47.00 39.36 -6.93
CA GLU A 215 -47.99 39.45 -8.00
C GLU A 215 -49.41 39.07 -7.51
N SER A 216 -49.52 38.65 -6.24
CA SER A 216 -50.79 38.26 -5.62
C SER A 216 -51.54 37.15 -6.40
N GLU A 217 -50.81 36.28 -7.12
CA GLU A 217 -51.37 35.12 -7.79
C GLU A 217 -52.08 34.22 -6.77
N ARG A 218 -53.21 33.63 -7.20
CA ARG A 218 -53.94 32.68 -6.37
C ARG A 218 -53.43 31.26 -6.64
N GLY A 219 -53.32 30.44 -5.59
CA GLY A 219 -52.96 29.03 -5.73
C GLY A 219 -51.83 28.60 -4.80
N ASP A 220 -51.53 27.31 -4.87
CA ASP A 220 -50.48 26.67 -4.08
C ASP A 220 -49.10 26.95 -4.68
N ILE A 221 -48.09 27.06 -3.84
CA ILE A 221 -46.69 27.09 -4.30
C ILE A 221 -46.22 25.64 -4.47
N LEU A 222 -45.99 25.26 -5.70
CA LEU A 222 -45.44 23.93 -6.01
C LEU A 222 -43.92 23.96 -5.80
N VAL A 223 -43.39 23.09 -4.92
CA VAL A 223 -41.96 22.91 -4.74
C VAL A 223 -41.38 22.30 -6.03
N ALA A 224 -40.36 22.95 -6.55
CA ALA A 224 -39.61 22.42 -7.69
C ALA A 224 -38.48 21.53 -7.20
N PHE A 225 -38.22 20.45 -7.91
CA PHE A 225 -37.13 19.53 -7.62
C PHE A 225 -36.20 19.38 -8.82
N ARG A 226 -34.94 19.18 -8.51
CA ARG A 226 -33.92 18.73 -9.45
C ARG A 226 -33.50 17.33 -9.06
N GLU A 227 -33.24 16.50 -10.02
CA GLU A 227 -32.66 15.19 -9.78
C GLU A 227 -31.20 15.30 -9.37
N THR A 228 -30.79 14.47 -8.40
CA THR A 228 -29.41 14.34 -7.97
C THR A 228 -28.93 12.94 -8.34
N ALA A 229 -27.97 12.89 -9.24
CA ALA A 229 -27.41 11.62 -9.67
C ALA A 229 -26.54 11.00 -8.55
N PRO A 230 -26.53 9.67 -8.39
CA PRO A 230 -25.57 8.97 -7.55
C PRO A 230 -24.15 9.17 -8.09
N TRP A 231 -23.15 9.08 -7.21
CA TRP A 231 -21.75 9.13 -7.60
C TRP A 231 -21.32 7.88 -8.39
N ILE A 232 -21.88 6.72 -8.02
CA ILE A 232 -21.69 5.44 -8.72
C ILE A 232 -23.07 4.94 -9.14
N ASP A 233 -23.34 5.00 -10.42
CA ASP A 233 -24.55 4.45 -11.03
C ASP A 233 -24.39 2.96 -11.36
N ASP A 234 -25.48 2.33 -11.80
CA ASP A 234 -25.49 0.90 -12.14
C ASP A 234 -24.58 0.58 -13.33
N ALA A 235 -24.48 1.47 -14.31
CA ALA A 235 -23.62 1.28 -15.48
C ALA A 235 -22.13 1.30 -15.08
N ASN A 236 -21.77 2.22 -14.20
CA ASN A 236 -20.39 2.32 -13.68
C ASN A 236 -20.02 1.18 -12.70
N SER A 237 -21.01 0.47 -12.13
CA SER A 237 -20.79 -0.70 -11.28
C SER A 237 -20.79 -2.04 -12.03
N ALA A 238 -21.42 -2.11 -13.19
CA ALA A 238 -21.66 -3.35 -13.93
C ALA A 238 -20.36 -4.07 -14.33
N MET A 239 -19.34 -3.34 -14.78
CA MET A 239 -18.05 -3.93 -15.18
C MET A 239 -17.34 -4.58 -13.98
N ALA A 240 -17.28 -3.90 -12.85
CA ALA A 240 -16.65 -4.43 -11.63
C ALA A 240 -17.41 -5.66 -11.11
N LYS A 241 -18.73 -5.65 -11.18
CA LYS A 241 -19.57 -6.81 -10.83
C LYS A 241 -19.21 -8.01 -11.69
N THR A 242 -19.22 -7.86 -13.03
CA THR A 242 -18.86 -8.94 -13.97
C THR A 242 -17.45 -9.47 -13.72
N GLN A 243 -16.48 -8.58 -13.46
CA GLN A 243 -15.11 -8.96 -13.15
C GLN A 243 -15.02 -9.77 -11.85
N ALA A 244 -15.69 -9.34 -10.78
CA ALA A 244 -15.72 -10.06 -9.51
C ALA A 244 -16.42 -11.42 -9.64
N GLU A 245 -17.54 -11.50 -10.37
CA GLU A 245 -18.22 -12.75 -10.66
C GLU A 245 -17.35 -13.71 -11.47
N ALA A 246 -16.60 -13.20 -12.47
CA ALA A 246 -15.67 -13.98 -13.26
C ALA A 246 -14.53 -14.56 -12.41
N LEU A 247 -14.00 -13.83 -11.45
CA LEU A 247 -12.98 -14.33 -10.50
C LEU A 247 -13.53 -15.47 -9.65
N LEU A 248 -14.77 -15.37 -9.18
CA LEU A 248 -15.41 -16.35 -8.29
C LEU A 248 -16.08 -17.52 -9.03
N ALA A 249 -16.17 -17.51 -10.37
CA ALA A 249 -16.94 -18.49 -11.14
C ALA A 249 -16.43 -19.94 -10.98
N ALA A 250 -15.12 -20.15 -10.78
CA ALA A 250 -14.50 -21.46 -10.54
C ALA A 250 -13.13 -21.29 -9.87
N PRO A 251 -12.56 -22.35 -9.27
CA PRO A 251 -11.20 -22.33 -8.73
C PRO A 251 -10.16 -22.09 -9.82
N THR A 252 -8.99 -21.56 -9.41
CA THR A 252 -7.82 -21.42 -10.26
C THR A 252 -6.81 -22.51 -9.91
N LEU A 253 -6.27 -23.17 -10.91
CA LEU A 253 -5.28 -24.24 -10.76
C LEU A 253 -3.88 -23.65 -10.90
N LEU A 254 -3.05 -23.85 -9.90
CA LEU A 254 -1.63 -23.48 -9.90
C LEU A 254 -0.82 -24.74 -10.21
N THR A 255 0.11 -24.69 -11.17
CA THR A 255 0.83 -25.90 -11.62
C THR A 255 2.33 -25.70 -11.60
N PHE A 256 3.04 -26.75 -11.21
CA PHE A 256 4.48 -26.88 -11.35
C PHE A 256 4.91 -28.34 -11.28
N GLY A 257 5.79 -28.79 -12.18
CA GLY A 257 6.43 -30.13 -12.16
C GLY A 257 5.44 -31.30 -12.12
N GLY A 258 4.28 -31.19 -12.77
CA GLY A 258 3.20 -32.17 -12.75
C GLY A 258 2.34 -32.17 -11.49
N ARG A 259 2.63 -31.32 -10.50
CA ARG A 259 1.79 -31.09 -9.32
C ARG A 259 0.81 -29.94 -9.58
N THR A 260 -0.34 -30.01 -8.92
CA THR A 260 -1.39 -29.00 -9.04
C THR A 260 -1.92 -28.63 -7.67
N TRP A 261 -2.10 -27.35 -7.42
CA TRP A 261 -2.72 -26.78 -6.23
C TRP A 261 -3.94 -25.95 -6.66
N ALA A 262 -5.02 -26.09 -5.93
CA ALA A 262 -6.24 -25.33 -6.21
C ALA A 262 -6.29 -24.07 -5.34
N LEU A 263 -6.37 -22.92 -5.98
CA LEU A 263 -6.82 -21.68 -5.34
C LEU A 263 -8.34 -21.69 -5.43
N ASP A 264 -9.00 -22.19 -4.39
CA ASP A 264 -10.44 -22.42 -4.38
C ASP A 264 -11.26 -21.12 -4.31
N GLN A 265 -12.56 -21.22 -4.52
CA GLN A 265 -13.46 -20.07 -4.54
C GLN A 265 -13.52 -19.32 -3.19
N ALA A 266 -13.39 -20.03 -2.05
CA ALA A 266 -13.40 -19.41 -0.73
C ALA A 266 -12.14 -18.57 -0.51
N THR A 267 -10.98 -19.11 -0.91
CA THR A 267 -9.70 -18.40 -0.88
C THR A 267 -9.73 -17.20 -1.82
N LEU A 268 -10.23 -17.37 -3.06
CA LEU A 268 -10.39 -16.24 -4.01
C LEU A 268 -11.29 -15.15 -3.44
N ALA A 269 -12.42 -15.51 -2.83
CA ALA A 269 -13.34 -14.54 -2.22
C ALA A 269 -12.67 -13.74 -1.09
N ALA A 270 -11.80 -14.40 -0.30
CA ALA A 270 -11.04 -13.74 0.77
C ALA A 270 -9.93 -12.82 0.24
N LEU A 271 -9.47 -13.04 -1.00
CA LEU A 271 -8.44 -12.23 -1.66
C LEU A 271 -9.02 -11.04 -2.41
N ILE A 272 -10.28 -11.12 -2.88
CA ILE A 272 -10.89 -10.04 -3.66
C ILE A 272 -11.15 -8.83 -2.78
N SER A 273 -10.69 -7.67 -3.23
CA SER A 273 -10.96 -6.35 -2.67
C SER A 273 -11.75 -5.51 -3.67
N VAL A 274 -12.87 -4.94 -3.22
CA VAL A 274 -13.72 -4.06 -4.01
C VAL A 274 -13.71 -2.68 -3.38
N GLN A 275 -13.23 -1.67 -4.11
CA GLN A 275 -13.08 -0.31 -3.59
C GLN A 275 -13.57 0.73 -4.60
N PRO A 276 -14.16 1.85 -4.12
CA PRO A 276 -14.51 2.94 -5.02
C PRO A 276 -13.23 3.59 -5.56
N LYS A 277 -13.22 3.86 -6.87
CA LYS A 277 -12.09 4.47 -7.57
C LYS A 277 -12.60 5.49 -8.57
N ARG A 278 -11.88 6.60 -8.72
CA ARG A 278 -12.14 7.57 -9.78
C ARG A 278 -11.47 7.10 -11.07
N ASN A 279 -12.25 7.00 -12.16
CA ASN A 279 -11.72 6.63 -13.47
C ASN A 279 -11.04 7.84 -14.17
N ALA A 280 -10.50 7.61 -15.36
CA ALA A 280 -9.83 8.66 -16.14
C ALA A 280 -10.76 9.83 -16.53
N ASP A 281 -12.05 9.57 -16.68
CA ASP A 281 -13.07 10.57 -17.00
C ASP A 281 -13.57 11.34 -15.76
N GLY A 282 -12.98 11.08 -14.60
CA GLY A 282 -13.32 11.72 -13.34
C GLY A 282 -14.58 11.17 -12.65
N LYS A 283 -15.22 10.14 -13.19
CA LYS A 283 -16.38 9.46 -12.60
C LYS A 283 -15.96 8.45 -11.55
N MET A 284 -16.80 8.28 -10.54
CA MET A 284 -16.63 7.22 -9.55
C MET A 284 -17.13 5.88 -10.08
N THR A 285 -16.37 4.82 -9.88
CA THR A 285 -16.71 3.45 -10.24
C THR A 285 -16.18 2.49 -9.17
N TRP A 286 -16.63 1.24 -9.17
CA TRP A 286 -16.01 0.19 -8.38
C TRP A 286 -14.78 -0.37 -9.11
N SER A 287 -13.70 -0.59 -8.38
CA SER A 287 -12.48 -1.27 -8.83
C SER A 287 -12.35 -2.59 -8.10
N VAL A 288 -12.14 -3.66 -8.85
CA VAL A 288 -11.84 -4.99 -8.32
C VAL A 288 -10.33 -5.18 -8.38
N SER A 289 -9.76 -5.56 -7.26
CA SER A 289 -8.33 -5.91 -7.10
C SER A 289 -8.21 -7.15 -6.22
N LEU A 290 -7.01 -7.72 -6.17
CA LEU A 290 -6.69 -8.78 -5.22
C LEU A 290 -5.81 -8.22 -4.11
N ASP A 291 -6.00 -8.70 -2.88
CA ASP A 291 -5.16 -8.31 -1.73
C ASP A 291 -3.78 -8.96 -1.88
N HIS A 292 -2.84 -8.18 -2.37
CA HIS A 292 -1.48 -8.62 -2.64
C HIS A 292 -0.77 -9.18 -1.40
N ALA A 293 -0.99 -8.59 -0.23
CA ALA A 293 -0.36 -9.06 1.01
C ALA A 293 -0.87 -10.44 1.41
N ARG A 294 -2.17 -10.68 1.27
CA ARG A 294 -2.77 -12.01 1.52
C ARG A 294 -2.33 -13.03 0.47
N MET A 295 -2.21 -12.64 -0.79
CA MET A 295 -1.67 -13.51 -1.84
C MET A 295 -0.24 -13.90 -1.55
N THR A 296 0.64 -12.95 -1.22
CA THR A 296 2.02 -13.24 -0.81
C THR A 296 2.07 -14.17 0.40
N ALA A 297 1.18 -13.98 1.39
CA ALA A 297 1.09 -14.88 2.54
C ALA A 297 0.68 -16.31 2.14
N TYR A 298 -0.27 -16.46 1.22
CA TYR A 298 -0.64 -17.76 0.65
C TYR A 298 0.56 -18.44 -0.03
N PHE A 299 1.29 -17.71 -0.87
CA PHE A 299 2.47 -18.25 -1.57
C PHE A 299 3.64 -18.54 -0.64
N LYS A 300 3.78 -17.84 0.50
CA LYS A 300 4.76 -18.21 1.55
C LYS A 300 4.47 -19.59 2.15
N VAL A 301 3.21 -19.95 2.31
CA VAL A 301 2.84 -21.30 2.76
C VAL A 301 3.15 -22.32 1.67
N LEU A 302 2.74 -22.05 0.44
CA LEU A 302 2.97 -22.93 -0.70
C LEU A 302 4.47 -23.13 -1.00
N ALA A 303 5.27 -22.08 -0.83
CA ALA A 303 6.72 -22.16 -0.99
C ALA A 303 7.36 -23.18 -0.05
N ARG A 304 6.84 -23.40 1.16
CA ARG A 304 7.35 -24.43 2.08
C ARG A 304 7.17 -25.85 1.55
N GLU A 305 6.17 -26.08 0.71
CA GLU A 305 5.92 -27.38 0.08
C GLU A 305 6.71 -27.59 -1.21
N ILE A 306 7.08 -26.50 -1.88
CA ILE A 306 7.77 -26.53 -3.19
C ILE A 306 9.28 -26.44 -3.02
N ASN A 307 9.73 -25.57 -2.11
CA ASN A 307 11.15 -25.26 -1.96
C ASN A 307 11.91 -26.46 -1.42
N GLN A 308 12.94 -26.81 -2.15
CA GLN A 308 13.93 -27.81 -1.75
C GLN A 308 15.32 -27.38 -2.21
N ALA A 309 16.33 -27.63 -1.39
CA ALA A 309 17.71 -27.36 -1.75
C ALA A 309 18.20 -28.36 -2.84
N ALA A 310 19.07 -27.88 -3.71
CA ALA A 310 19.81 -28.78 -4.57
C ALA A 310 20.71 -29.67 -3.72
N ARG A 311 20.83 -30.95 -4.09
CA ARG A 311 21.70 -31.90 -3.42
C ARG A 311 22.50 -32.66 -4.46
N ASP A 312 23.83 -32.68 -4.28
CA ASP A 312 24.74 -33.38 -5.12
C ASP A 312 24.62 -34.91 -4.96
N ALA A 313 24.87 -35.64 -6.03
CA ALA A 313 24.97 -37.06 -5.97
C ALA A 313 26.30 -37.48 -5.32
N GLN A 314 26.29 -38.60 -4.58
CA GLN A 314 27.50 -39.27 -4.05
C GLN A 314 27.64 -40.65 -4.67
N PHE A 315 28.88 -41.07 -4.86
CA PHE A 315 29.17 -42.32 -5.57
C PHE A 315 30.20 -43.20 -4.84
N SER A 316 30.08 -44.50 -5.05
CA SER A 316 31.14 -45.46 -4.74
C SER A 316 31.79 -45.93 -6.04
N PHE A 317 33.10 -46.02 -6.05
CA PHE A 317 33.89 -46.54 -7.16
C PHE A 317 34.56 -47.85 -6.77
N ASP A 318 34.36 -48.91 -7.57
CA ASP A 318 35.08 -50.16 -7.44
C ASP A 318 36.29 -50.15 -8.39
N PRO A 319 37.53 -50.13 -7.87
CA PRO A 319 38.74 -50.09 -8.70
C PRO A 319 38.95 -51.34 -9.53
N ASN A 320 38.37 -52.51 -9.16
CA ASN A 320 38.53 -53.76 -9.88
C ASN A 320 37.63 -53.82 -11.11
N THR A 321 36.36 -53.45 -10.94
CA THR A 321 35.37 -53.46 -12.03
C THR A 321 35.27 -52.10 -12.75
N ARG A 322 35.85 -51.03 -12.17
CA ARG A 322 35.73 -49.64 -12.61
C ARG A 322 34.29 -49.14 -12.64
N ALA A 323 33.44 -49.78 -11.88
CA ALA A 323 32.03 -49.39 -11.77
C ALA A 323 31.87 -48.21 -10.81
N LEU A 324 31.11 -47.21 -11.25
CA LEU A 324 30.68 -46.10 -10.44
C LEU A 324 29.20 -46.32 -10.06
N THR A 325 28.93 -46.49 -8.77
CA THR A 325 27.59 -46.79 -8.25
C THR A 325 27.10 -45.63 -7.37
N PRO A 326 25.89 -45.12 -7.55
CA PRO A 326 25.40 -44.05 -6.71
C PRO A 326 25.10 -44.55 -5.28
N ILE A 327 25.57 -43.80 -4.27
CA ILE A 327 25.24 -43.96 -2.85
C ILE A 327 24.08 -43.05 -2.51
N VAL A 328 24.12 -41.81 -3.00
CA VAL A 328 23.08 -40.81 -2.86
C VAL A 328 22.73 -40.24 -4.22
N THR A 329 21.43 -40.23 -4.56
CA THR A 329 20.96 -39.63 -5.82
C THR A 329 20.95 -38.13 -5.75
N SER A 330 21.23 -37.46 -6.87
CA SER A 330 21.12 -36.01 -6.96
C SER A 330 19.67 -35.54 -6.87
N GLN A 331 19.49 -34.32 -6.36
CA GLN A 331 18.19 -33.66 -6.27
C GLN A 331 18.32 -32.26 -6.84
N TYR A 332 17.42 -31.89 -7.75
CA TYR A 332 17.34 -30.54 -8.25
C TYR A 332 16.77 -29.64 -7.17
N GLY A 333 17.34 -28.46 -6.99
CA GLY A 333 16.79 -27.40 -6.15
C GLY A 333 15.56 -26.81 -6.81
N GLN A 334 14.59 -26.40 -6.00
CA GLN A 334 13.37 -25.72 -6.42
C GLN A 334 13.15 -24.56 -5.46
N SER A 335 12.85 -23.39 -6.00
CA SER A 335 12.59 -22.19 -5.20
C SER A 335 11.45 -21.39 -5.82
N LEU A 336 10.35 -21.26 -5.10
CA LEU A 336 9.26 -20.37 -5.42
C LEU A 336 9.48 -19.04 -4.69
N ASP A 337 9.57 -17.94 -5.43
CA ASP A 337 9.52 -16.60 -4.86
C ASP A 337 8.05 -16.23 -4.60
N PRO A 338 7.61 -16.07 -3.33
CA PRO A 338 6.23 -15.78 -3.01
C PRO A 338 5.73 -14.45 -3.55
N GLU A 339 6.59 -13.44 -3.63
CA GLU A 339 6.25 -12.10 -4.11
C GLU A 339 6.04 -12.11 -5.63
N ALA A 340 6.99 -12.68 -6.37
CA ALA A 340 6.89 -12.83 -7.81
C ALA A 340 5.68 -13.70 -8.21
N ALA A 341 5.41 -14.78 -7.45
CA ALA A 341 4.26 -15.64 -7.67
C ALA A 341 2.94 -14.90 -7.43
N ALA A 342 2.83 -14.11 -6.34
CA ALA A 342 1.66 -13.30 -6.05
C ALA A 342 1.40 -12.31 -7.18
N GLN A 343 2.42 -11.57 -7.60
CA GLN A 343 2.31 -10.59 -8.68
C GLN A 343 1.88 -11.21 -10.00
N GLN A 344 2.51 -12.32 -10.39
CA GLN A 344 2.19 -13.01 -11.64
C GLN A 344 0.75 -13.56 -11.64
N VAL A 345 0.36 -14.23 -10.56
CA VAL A 345 -0.98 -14.84 -10.45
C VAL A 345 -2.06 -13.75 -10.39
N GLU A 346 -1.84 -12.66 -9.64
CA GLU A 346 -2.73 -11.51 -9.60
C GLU A 346 -2.96 -10.93 -10.99
N GLN A 347 -1.89 -10.64 -11.73
CA GLN A 347 -1.97 -10.10 -13.09
C GLN A 347 -2.76 -11.01 -14.03
N GLN A 348 -2.50 -12.32 -13.99
CA GLN A 348 -3.19 -13.28 -14.84
C GLN A 348 -4.67 -13.45 -14.47
N LEU A 349 -5.00 -13.49 -13.17
CA LEU A 349 -6.38 -13.57 -12.71
C LEU A 349 -7.20 -12.34 -13.14
N LEU A 350 -6.66 -11.14 -12.93
CA LEU A 350 -7.35 -9.89 -13.32
C LEU A 350 -7.47 -9.77 -14.84
N ALA A 351 -6.43 -10.12 -15.59
CA ALA A 351 -6.48 -10.13 -17.06
C ALA A 351 -7.52 -11.15 -17.60
N ASN A 352 -7.62 -12.31 -17.00
CA ASN A 352 -8.61 -13.32 -17.38
C ASN A 352 -10.04 -12.91 -17.00
N ALA A 353 -10.22 -12.24 -15.87
CA ALA A 353 -11.52 -11.75 -15.42
C ALA A 353 -12.07 -10.58 -16.25
N THR A 354 -11.24 -9.89 -17.01
CA THR A 354 -11.67 -8.81 -17.93
C THR A 354 -12.07 -9.32 -19.32
N ARG A 355 -11.80 -10.60 -19.65
CA ARG A 355 -12.22 -11.19 -20.92
C ARG A 355 -13.73 -11.41 -20.91
N VAL A 356 -14.39 -11.03 -22.02
CA VAL A 356 -15.85 -11.11 -22.16
C VAL A 356 -16.32 -12.57 -21.99
N PRO A 357 -17.23 -12.87 -21.06
CA PRO A 357 -17.83 -14.19 -20.94
C PRO A 357 -18.63 -14.53 -22.20
N GLY A 358 -18.42 -15.71 -22.75
CA GLY A 358 -19.29 -16.26 -23.81
C GLY A 358 -18.63 -16.56 -25.14
N SER A 359 -17.36 -16.25 -25.38
CA SER A 359 -16.64 -16.58 -26.63
C SER A 359 -15.63 -17.73 -26.48
N ALA A 360 -15.33 -18.20 -25.27
CA ALA A 360 -14.32 -19.23 -25.04
C ALA A 360 -14.92 -20.64 -24.97
N SER A 361 -14.26 -21.60 -25.61
CA SER A 361 -14.56 -23.03 -25.46
C SER A 361 -14.28 -23.50 -24.01
N PRO A 362 -14.86 -24.64 -23.57
CA PRO A 362 -14.56 -25.22 -22.25
C PRO A 362 -13.05 -25.44 -21.99
N LEU A 363 -12.30 -25.79 -23.02
CA LEU A 363 -10.85 -26.01 -22.96
C LEU A 363 -10.09 -24.68 -22.79
N GLU A 364 -10.49 -23.62 -23.48
CA GLU A 364 -9.91 -22.29 -23.32
C GLU A 364 -10.21 -21.71 -21.93
N THR A 365 -11.39 -21.97 -21.40
CA THR A 365 -11.77 -21.57 -20.03
C THR A 365 -10.91 -22.29 -18.99
N LEU A 366 -10.66 -23.60 -19.16
CA LEU A 366 -9.78 -24.36 -18.28
C LEU A 366 -8.33 -23.86 -18.36
N ASN A 367 -7.82 -23.62 -19.56
CA ASN A 367 -6.47 -23.10 -19.78
C ASN A 367 -6.29 -21.70 -19.16
N ALA A 368 -7.30 -20.84 -19.29
CA ALA A 368 -7.28 -19.50 -18.69
C ALA A 368 -7.26 -19.54 -17.14
N ARG A 369 -7.70 -20.65 -16.54
CA ARG A 369 -7.70 -20.86 -15.09
C ARG A 369 -6.55 -21.71 -14.58
N THR A 370 -5.65 -22.13 -15.48
CA THR A 370 -4.44 -22.89 -15.11
C THR A 370 -3.23 -21.98 -15.24
N ILE A 371 -2.56 -21.72 -14.12
CA ILE A 371 -1.42 -20.79 -14.03
C ILE A 371 -0.18 -21.57 -13.62
N ALA A 372 0.86 -21.55 -14.44
CA ALA A 372 2.15 -22.10 -14.09
C ALA A 372 2.87 -21.21 -13.07
N LEU A 373 3.35 -21.81 -11.98
CA LEU A 373 4.09 -21.10 -10.95
C LEU A 373 5.53 -20.77 -11.41
N PRO A 374 6.06 -19.59 -11.07
CA PRO A 374 7.41 -19.18 -11.43
C PRO A 374 8.45 -19.79 -10.48
N VAL A 375 8.62 -21.11 -10.54
CA VAL A 375 9.60 -21.82 -9.72
C VAL A 375 10.95 -21.85 -10.43
N THR A 376 11.97 -21.34 -9.75
CA THR A 376 13.35 -21.45 -10.19
C THR A 376 13.88 -22.86 -9.89
N VAL A 377 14.37 -23.55 -10.91
CA VAL A 377 14.97 -24.87 -10.78
C VAL A 377 16.50 -24.75 -10.86
N THR A 378 17.18 -25.22 -9.83
CA THR A 378 18.65 -25.18 -9.74
C THR A 378 19.21 -26.61 -9.91
N LYS A 379 20.04 -26.78 -10.93
CA LYS A 379 20.73 -28.06 -11.14
C LYS A 379 21.79 -28.28 -10.05
N PRO A 380 21.90 -29.47 -9.43
CA PRO A 380 23.00 -29.78 -8.53
C PRO A 380 24.33 -29.74 -9.26
N THR A 381 25.43 -29.50 -8.54
CA THR A 381 26.76 -29.44 -9.12
C THR A 381 27.20 -30.84 -9.63
N ILE A 382 26.83 -31.89 -8.90
CA ILE A 382 27.08 -33.28 -9.24
C ILE A 382 25.73 -33.96 -9.52
N ALA A 383 25.37 -34.00 -10.79
CA ALA A 383 24.10 -34.60 -11.23
C ALA A 383 24.29 -36.04 -11.72
N MET A 384 23.28 -36.88 -11.51
CA MET A 384 23.30 -38.28 -11.92
C MET A 384 23.51 -38.44 -13.42
N GLU A 385 22.94 -37.58 -14.23
CA GLU A 385 23.05 -37.63 -15.70
C GLU A 385 24.43 -37.26 -16.23
N ASP A 386 25.32 -36.68 -15.40
CA ASP A 386 26.64 -36.23 -15.82
C ASP A 386 27.74 -37.30 -15.56
N THR A 387 27.42 -38.47 -14.98
CA THR A 387 28.37 -39.50 -14.57
C THR A 387 29.31 -39.94 -15.68
N ALA A 388 28.85 -40.03 -16.93
CA ALA A 388 29.68 -40.37 -18.09
C ALA A 388 30.85 -39.38 -18.33
N LYS A 389 30.75 -38.16 -17.82
CA LYS A 389 31.76 -37.11 -17.99
C LYS A 389 32.77 -37.06 -16.84
N PHE A 390 32.58 -37.82 -15.75
CA PHE A 390 33.39 -37.66 -14.54
C PHE A 390 34.85 -38.06 -14.72
N GLY A 391 35.15 -38.99 -15.58
CA GLY A 391 36.52 -39.43 -15.81
C GLY A 391 37.17 -40.13 -14.61
N ILE A 392 36.38 -40.75 -13.72
CA ILE A 392 36.83 -41.48 -12.53
C ILE A 392 37.28 -42.89 -13.01
N LYS A 393 38.59 -43.17 -12.96
CA LYS A 393 39.16 -44.37 -13.57
C LYS A 393 40.08 -45.15 -12.66
N GLU A 394 40.78 -44.50 -11.74
CA GLU A 394 41.87 -45.11 -10.97
C GLU A 394 42.15 -44.30 -9.68
N LEU A 395 42.94 -44.89 -8.79
CA LEU A 395 43.42 -44.22 -7.58
C LEU A 395 44.43 -43.12 -7.96
N VAL A 396 44.13 -41.89 -7.59
CA VAL A 396 44.99 -40.71 -7.81
C VAL A 396 45.88 -40.46 -6.60
N ALA A 397 45.30 -40.53 -5.39
CA ALA A 397 46.01 -40.29 -4.15
C ALA A 397 45.36 -41.03 -2.97
N GLN A 398 46.13 -41.22 -1.91
CA GLN A 398 45.67 -41.86 -0.69
C GLN A 398 46.25 -41.14 0.53
N GLY A 399 45.41 -40.94 1.56
CA GLY A 399 45.81 -40.50 2.89
C GLY A 399 45.44 -41.58 3.92
N VAL A 400 46.35 -41.83 4.86
CA VAL A 400 46.14 -42.84 5.91
C VAL A 400 46.54 -42.24 7.26
N SER A 401 45.77 -42.53 8.31
CA SER A 401 46.13 -42.26 9.69
C SER A 401 45.70 -43.41 10.61
N ASN A 402 46.31 -43.49 11.79
CA ASN A 402 46.05 -44.55 12.77
C ASN A 402 45.41 -43.98 14.02
N PHE A 403 44.32 -44.61 14.50
CA PHE A 403 43.60 -44.17 15.70
C PHE A 403 43.70 -45.17 16.86
N ARG A 404 44.74 -46.00 16.86
CA ARG A 404 45.00 -46.98 17.94
C ARG A 404 45.03 -46.27 19.30
N GLY A 405 44.42 -46.84 20.32
CA GLY A 405 44.35 -46.27 21.66
C GLY A 405 43.24 -45.25 21.86
N SER A 406 42.42 -44.99 20.84
CA SER A 406 41.27 -44.09 20.96
C SER A 406 40.15 -44.68 21.84
N SER A 407 39.43 -43.83 22.55
CA SER A 407 38.22 -44.23 23.27
C SER A 407 37.10 -44.62 22.32
N ALA A 408 36.09 -45.31 22.83
CA ALA A 408 34.90 -45.68 22.02
C ALA A 408 34.19 -44.46 21.42
N GLY A 409 33.95 -43.41 22.20
CA GLY A 409 33.35 -42.16 21.70
C GLY A 409 34.19 -41.50 20.62
N ARG A 410 35.54 -41.47 20.76
CA ARG A 410 36.40 -40.93 19.70
C ARG A 410 36.35 -41.75 18.41
N ILE A 411 36.29 -43.10 18.52
CA ILE A 411 36.12 -43.98 17.36
C ILE A 411 34.76 -43.73 16.68
N GLN A 412 33.70 -43.59 17.47
CA GLN A 412 32.37 -43.24 16.97
C GLN A 412 32.39 -41.90 16.20
N ASN A 413 33.03 -40.86 16.76
CA ASN A 413 33.16 -39.57 16.09
C ASN A 413 33.95 -39.63 14.79
N ILE A 414 35.05 -40.41 14.75
CA ILE A 414 35.80 -40.65 13.52
C ILE A 414 34.91 -41.29 12.46
N ARG A 415 34.10 -42.31 12.84
CA ARG A 415 33.20 -42.99 11.88
C ARG A 415 32.12 -42.04 11.37
N THR A 416 31.48 -41.32 12.30
CA THR A 416 30.39 -40.37 11.97
C THR A 416 30.90 -39.28 11.03
N ALA A 417 32.01 -38.63 11.39
CA ALA A 417 32.59 -37.60 10.54
C ALA A 417 33.06 -38.14 9.19
N THR A 418 33.72 -39.33 9.17
CA THR A 418 34.21 -39.93 7.93
C THR A 418 33.10 -40.23 6.93
N ALA A 419 31.94 -40.69 7.42
CA ALA A 419 30.78 -40.99 6.58
C ALA A 419 30.24 -39.81 5.78
N GLN A 420 30.45 -38.57 6.29
CA GLN A 420 30.00 -37.35 5.59
C GLN A 420 30.79 -37.09 4.30
N PHE A 421 32.00 -37.61 4.19
CA PHE A 421 32.90 -37.40 3.06
C PHE A 421 32.91 -38.56 2.08
N ASP A 422 32.26 -39.69 2.42
CA ASP A 422 32.26 -40.87 1.57
C ASP A 422 31.41 -40.65 0.33
N GLY A 423 32.00 -40.78 -0.84
CA GLY A 423 31.33 -40.59 -2.12
C GLY A 423 31.25 -39.15 -2.63
N VAL A 424 31.84 -38.19 -1.92
CA VAL A 424 31.91 -36.78 -2.34
C VAL A 424 32.70 -36.65 -3.64
N VAL A 425 32.16 -35.91 -4.59
CA VAL A 425 32.78 -35.66 -5.90
C VAL A 425 33.13 -34.18 -6.03
N VAL A 426 34.38 -33.86 -6.35
CA VAL A 426 34.86 -32.49 -6.57
C VAL A 426 35.06 -32.28 -8.07
N PRO A 427 34.34 -31.31 -8.71
CA PRO A 427 34.45 -31.10 -10.16
C PRO A 427 35.82 -30.53 -10.56
N PRO A 428 36.19 -30.57 -11.84
CA PRO A 428 37.39 -29.92 -12.36
C PRO A 428 37.41 -28.43 -12.01
N GLY A 429 38.52 -27.93 -11.48
CA GLY A 429 38.67 -26.57 -11.02
C GLY A 429 37.91 -26.24 -9.72
N GLY A 430 37.09 -27.16 -9.19
CA GLY A 430 36.35 -27.00 -7.95
C GLY A 430 37.23 -27.00 -6.71
N THR A 431 36.77 -26.37 -5.64
CA THR A 431 37.44 -26.37 -4.35
C THR A 431 36.65 -27.24 -3.36
N PHE A 432 37.31 -28.21 -2.78
CA PHE A 432 36.79 -28.97 -1.65
C PHE A 432 36.92 -28.13 -0.38
N SER A 433 35.88 -28.10 0.45
CA SER A 433 35.86 -27.53 1.78
C SER A 433 35.42 -28.61 2.77
N PHE A 434 36.20 -28.83 3.82
CA PHE A 434 35.89 -29.83 4.83
C PHE A 434 34.61 -29.45 5.60
N ASP A 435 34.51 -28.17 6.01
CA ASP A 435 33.36 -27.68 6.76
C ASP A 435 32.04 -27.76 5.99
N GLN A 436 32.09 -27.63 4.65
CA GLN A 436 30.89 -27.72 3.80
C GLN A 436 30.21 -29.09 3.93
N TYR A 437 31.00 -30.17 4.11
CA TYR A 437 30.46 -31.53 4.16
C TYR A 437 30.34 -32.08 5.59
N LEU A 438 31.07 -31.54 6.56
CA LEU A 438 31.09 -32.05 7.94
C LEU A 438 29.72 -31.97 8.62
N GLY A 439 28.97 -30.88 8.38
CA GLY A 439 27.74 -30.61 9.10
C GLY A 439 27.93 -30.25 10.58
N GLU A 440 26.84 -30.22 11.32
CA GLU A 440 26.91 -29.89 12.76
C GLU A 440 27.42 -31.07 13.59
N VAL A 441 28.44 -30.80 14.42
CA VAL A 441 29.06 -31.78 15.32
C VAL A 441 28.32 -31.76 16.66
N VAL A 442 27.18 -32.45 16.70
CA VAL A 442 26.30 -32.54 17.87
C VAL A 442 25.86 -34.00 18.10
N GLU A 443 25.44 -34.33 19.32
CA GLU A 443 24.98 -35.67 19.70
C GLU A 443 23.83 -36.15 18.81
N ALA A 444 22.90 -35.26 18.45
CA ALA A 444 21.75 -35.56 17.59
C ALA A 444 22.16 -36.07 16.21
N ASN A 445 23.35 -35.76 15.73
CA ASN A 445 23.93 -36.22 14.46
C ASN A 445 24.83 -37.46 14.64
N GLY A 446 24.83 -38.12 15.80
CA GLY A 446 25.54 -39.37 16.07
C GLY A 446 26.96 -39.17 16.58
N TYR A 447 27.35 -37.95 16.99
CA TYR A 447 28.60 -37.71 17.68
C TYR A 447 28.47 -38.04 19.16
N ASP A 448 29.57 -38.46 19.77
CA ASP A 448 29.67 -38.84 21.17
C ASP A 448 30.71 -38.01 21.90
N ASP A 449 30.65 -37.99 23.21
CA ASP A 449 31.60 -37.28 24.03
C ASP A 449 32.99 -37.98 23.97
N ALA A 450 33.96 -37.16 23.64
CA ALA A 450 35.36 -37.54 23.67
C ALA A 450 36.22 -36.32 24.01
N TYR A 451 37.48 -36.55 24.33
CA TYR A 451 38.38 -35.43 24.64
C TYR A 451 38.62 -34.59 23.37
N ILE A 452 38.31 -33.29 23.48
CA ILE A 452 38.56 -32.26 22.47
C ILE A 452 39.56 -31.24 23.01
N ILE A 453 40.31 -30.64 22.12
CA ILE A 453 41.16 -29.47 22.43
C ILE A 453 40.28 -28.24 22.32
N PHE A 454 40.10 -27.53 23.42
CA PHE A 454 39.39 -26.28 23.47
C PHE A 454 40.23 -25.23 24.17
N GLU A 455 40.63 -24.19 23.44
CA GLU A 455 41.59 -23.19 23.88
C GLU A 455 42.92 -23.86 24.32
N ASP A 456 43.31 -23.71 25.56
CA ASP A 456 44.55 -24.20 26.17
C ASP A 456 44.40 -25.49 27.01
N ARG A 457 43.26 -26.19 26.89
CA ARG A 457 42.92 -27.36 27.71
C ARG A 457 42.16 -28.43 26.94
N THR A 458 42.30 -29.63 27.44
CA THR A 458 41.52 -30.78 27.00
C THR A 458 40.24 -30.87 27.82
N VAL A 459 39.08 -30.84 27.14
CA VAL A 459 37.75 -30.95 27.74
C VAL A 459 36.98 -32.12 27.11
N LEU A 460 35.98 -32.62 27.84
CA LEU A 460 35.08 -33.64 27.27
C LEU A 460 33.97 -32.92 26.52
N GLY A 461 33.69 -33.33 25.28
CA GLY A 461 32.65 -32.78 24.46
C GLY A 461 32.47 -33.54 23.14
N PRO A 462 31.40 -33.28 22.37
CA PRO A 462 31.17 -33.95 21.13
C PRO A 462 32.24 -33.60 20.08
N GLY A 463 32.60 -34.59 19.24
CA GLY A 463 33.46 -34.36 18.09
C GLY A 463 34.95 -34.62 18.27
N GLY A 464 35.42 -35.07 19.47
CA GLY A 464 36.81 -35.51 19.63
C GLY A 464 37.15 -36.62 18.61
N GLY A 465 38.11 -36.37 17.71
CA GLY A 465 38.47 -37.24 16.60
C GLY A 465 38.17 -36.65 15.20
N VAL A 466 37.36 -35.61 15.07
CA VAL A 466 37.05 -34.97 13.76
C VAL A 466 38.30 -34.42 13.08
N CYS A 467 39.24 -33.81 13.82
CA CYS A 467 40.49 -33.34 13.24
C CYS A 467 41.41 -34.46 12.73
N GLN A 468 41.21 -35.73 13.15
CA GLN A 468 41.88 -36.84 12.51
C GLN A 468 41.35 -37.10 11.11
N VAL A 469 40.04 -36.92 10.91
CA VAL A 469 39.42 -37.06 9.59
C VAL A 469 39.96 -35.99 8.66
N SER A 470 40.00 -34.71 9.08
CA SER A 470 40.56 -33.63 8.25
C SER A 470 42.05 -33.81 7.97
N SER A 471 42.84 -34.24 8.96
CA SER A 471 44.26 -34.53 8.76
C SER A 471 44.48 -35.66 7.76
N THR A 472 43.60 -36.67 7.73
CA THR A 472 43.72 -37.80 6.77
C THR A 472 43.33 -37.35 5.36
N VAL A 473 42.29 -36.50 5.20
CA VAL A 473 41.95 -35.85 3.93
C VAL A 473 43.09 -34.97 3.44
N PHE A 474 43.68 -34.14 4.35
CA PHE A 474 44.86 -33.32 4.03
C PHE A 474 46.02 -34.18 3.48
N ARG A 475 46.32 -35.33 4.09
CA ARG A 475 47.35 -36.24 3.61
C ARG A 475 47.07 -36.71 2.19
N ALA A 476 45.83 -37.11 1.87
CA ALA A 476 45.44 -37.49 0.52
C ALA A 476 45.67 -36.34 -0.49
N ALA A 477 45.22 -35.13 -0.13
CA ALA A 477 45.41 -33.92 -0.95
C ALA A 477 46.90 -33.56 -1.11
N PHE A 478 47.67 -33.68 -0.03
CA PHE A 478 49.13 -33.44 -0.04
C PHE A 478 49.85 -34.39 -0.98
N PHE A 479 49.67 -35.70 -0.82
CA PHE A 479 50.35 -36.71 -1.65
C PHE A 479 49.78 -36.78 -3.08
N GLY A 480 48.55 -36.30 -3.31
CA GLY A 480 48.01 -36.11 -4.65
C GLY A 480 48.55 -34.88 -5.39
N GLY A 481 49.32 -34.04 -4.69
CA GLY A 481 49.87 -32.80 -5.26
C GLY A 481 48.80 -31.72 -5.52
N PHE A 482 47.62 -31.84 -4.90
CA PHE A 482 46.55 -30.85 -5.06
C PHE A 482 46.91 -29.51 -4.38
N PRO A 483 46.60 -28.35 -4.98
CA PRO A 483 46.79 -27.05 -4.36
C PRO A 483 46.00 -26.96 -3.05
N ILE A 484 46.70 -26.74 -1.94
CA ILE A 484 46.07 -26.49 -0.64
C ILE A 484 45.70 -25.00 -0.57
N VAL A 485 44.43 -24.72 -0.42
CA VAL A 485 43.87 -23.35 -0.37
C VAL A 485 43.84 -22.84 1.05
N GLU A 486 43.46 -23.70 2.02
CA GLU A 486 43.42 -23.39 3.43
C GLU A 486 43.81 -24.61 4.26
N ARG A 487 44.73 -24.42 5.21
CA ARG A 487 45.14 -25.45 6.16
C ARG A 487 45.73 -24.81 7.42
N TRP A 488 45.30 -25.27 8.56
CA TRP A 488 45.81 -24.83 9.88
C TRP A 488 46.43 -26.01 10.59
N ALA A 489 47.59 -25.81 11.24
CA ALA A 489 48.19 -26.77 12.15
C ALA A 489 47.43 -26.80 13.47
N HIS A 490 47.49 -27.91 14.20
CA HIS A 490 47.08 -27.92 15.60
C HIS A 490 47.95 -27.00 16.44
N ALA A 491 47.44 -26.52 17.59
CA ALA A 491 48.21 -25.70 18.50
C ALA A 491 49.42 -26.44 19.08
N TYR A 492 49.33 -27.76 19.25
CA TYR A 492 50.41 -28.58 19.74
C TYR A 492 50.52 -29.90 18.94
N ARG A 493 51.65 -30.63 19.10
CA ARG A 493 51.88 -31.88 18.40
C ARG A 493 50.96 -32.98 18.90
N VAL A 494 50.21 -33.59 18.01
CA VAL A 494 49.26 -34.67 18.34
C VAL A 494 49.80 -36.00 17.83
N GLY A 495 50.10 -36.92 18.73
CA GLY A 495 50.77 -38.18 18.44
C GLY A 495 50.05 -39.09 17.43
N TYR A 496 48.73 -38.97 17.28
CA TYR A 496 47.95 -39.70 16.25
C TYR A 496 48.33 -39.34 14.80
N TYR A 497 48.99 -38.16 14.62
CA TYR A 497 49.36 -37.65 13.28
C TYR A 497 50.87 -37.81 12.98
N GLU A 498 51.59 -38.44 13.88
CA GLU A 498 53.03 -38.67 13.72
C GLU A 498 53.40 -40.17 13.62
N PRO A 499 54.39 -40.53 12.83
CA PRO A 499 55.15 -39.73 11.87
C PRO A 499 54.40 -39.50 10.56
N PRO A 500 54.76 -38.54 9.71
CA PRO A 500 55.71 -37.47 9.95
C PRO A 500 55.09 -36.31 10.75
N VAL A 501 55.94 -35.61 11.52
CA VAL A 501 55.52 -34.40 12.21
C VAL A 501 55.19 -33.28 11.24
N GLY A 502 54.14 -32.46 11.52
CA GLY A 502 53.74 -31.33 10.68
C GLY A 502 52.78 -31.66 9.56
N LEU A 503 52.39 -32.95 9.37
CA LEU A 503 51.42 -33.36 8.34
C LEU A 503 50.03 -33.62 8.91
N ASP A 504 49.48 -32.57 9.53
CA ASP A 504 48.17 -32.50 10.17
C ASP A 504 47.39 -31.30 9.68
N ALA A 505 46.06 -31.30 9.88
CA ALA A 505 45.17 -30.19 9.64
C ALA A 505 44.09 -30.17 10.70
N THR A 506 43.98 -29.05 11.44
CA THR A 506 42.87 -28.83 12.38
C THR A 506 41.72 -28.17 11.67
N VAL A 507 40.51 -28.38 12.18
CA VAL A 507 39.27 -27.75 11.71
C VAL A 507 38.43 -27.34 12.89
N PHE A 508 37.72 -26.20 12.75
CA PHE A 508 36.79 -25.69 13.72
C PHE A 508 35.72 -24.84 13.02
N ALA A 509 34.64 -25.49 12.61
CA ALA A 509 33.59 -24.85 11.85
C ALA A 509 32.91 -23.71 12.60
N PRO A 510 32.60 -22.57 11.96
CA PRO A 510 32.89 -22.24 10.56
C PRO A 510 34.19 -21.46 10.34
N SER A 511 35.06 -21.33 11.35
CA SER A 511 36.18 -20.37 11.37
C SER A 511 37.53 -20.95 10.92
N VAL A 512 37.72 -22.26 10.98
CA VAL A 512 38.97 -22.95 10.63
C VAL A 512 38.63 -24.14 9.75
N ASP A 513 38.98 -24.06 8.47
CA ASP A 513 38.65 -25.08 7.46
C ASP A 513 39.89 -25.71 6.82
N LEU A 514 39.70 -26.87 6.20
CA LEU A 514 40.64 -27.48 5.28
C LEU A 514 40.07 -27.39 3.87
N LYS A 515 40.78 -26.67 2.98
CA LYS A 515 40.39 -26.51 1.58
C LYS A 515 41.51 -26.92 0.65
N PHE A 516 41.17 -27.64 -0.39
CA PHE A 516 42.07 -27.92 -1.52
C PHE A 516 41.31 -27.79 -2.84
N LYS A 517 42.04 -27.54 -3.92
CA LYS A 517 41.49 -27.39 -5.26
C LYS A 517 41.74 -28.65 -6.09
N ASN A 518 40.71 -29.15 -6.77
CA ASN A 518 40.90 -30.11 -7.85
C ASN A 518 41.40 -29.35 -9.10
N ASP A 519 42.70 -29.43 -9.33
CA ASP A 519 43.38 -28.78 -10.46
C ASP A 519 43.54 -29.70 -11.67
N THR A 520 42.83 -30.83 -11.69
CA THR A 520 42.81 -31.78 -12.82
C THR A 520 41.64 -31.51 -13.76
N ASP A 521 41.68 -32.05 -14.98
CA ASP A 521 40.63 -31.95 -15.97
C ASP A 521 39.48 -32.96 -15.76
N ALA A 522 39.58 -33.84 -14.76
CA ALA A 522 38.59 -34.84 -14.40
C ALA A 522 37.99 -34.57 -13.02
N TYR A 523 36.84 -35.15 -12.77
CA TYR A 523 36.25 -35.12 -11.43
C TYR A 523 37.08 -35.95 -10.46
N LEU A 524 37.09 -35.54 -9.19
CA LEU A 524 37.80 -36.22 -8.12
C LEU A 524 36.80 -36.79 -7.13
N LEU A 525 36.67 -38.10 -7.04
CA LEU A 525 35.85 -38.82 -6.07
C LEU A 525 36.65 -39.08 -4.81
N ILE A 526 36.11 -38.70 -3.67
CA ILE A 526 36.62 -38.95 -2.33
C ILE A 526 35.89 -40.16 -1.76
N GLN A 527 36.60 -41.21 -1.45
CA GLN A 527 36.05 -42.43 -0.86
C GLN A 527 36.81 -42.79 0.40
N SER A 528 36.09 -43.12 1.45
CA SER A 528 36.66 -43.33 2.78
C SER A 528 36.53 -44.78 3.26
N ARG A 529 37.42 -45.18 4.17
CA ARG A 529 37.37 -46.47 4.85
C ARG A 529 37.86 -46.36 6.27
N VAL A 530 37.05 -46.79 7.21
CA VAL A 530 37.44 -46.98 8.61
C VAL A 530 37.64 -48.47 8.86
N ASP A 531 38.87 -48.90 9.15
CA ASP A 531 39.18 -50.29 9.51
C ASP A 531 39.37 -50.39 11.03
N LEU A 532 38.36 -50.94 11.72
CA LEU A 532 38.39 -51.10 13.19
C LEU A 532 39.38 -52.17 13.67
N ARG A 533 39.75 -53.13 12.82
CA ARG A 533 40.73 -54.20 13.18
C ARG A 533 42.16 -53.65 13.11
N ALA A 534 42.46 -52.93 12.04
CA ALA A 534 43.73 -52.26 11.85
C ALA A 534 43.86 -50.96 12.62
N ASN A 535 42.77 -50.40 13.14
CA ASN A 535 42.65 -49.05 13.71
C ASN A 535 43.13 -47.96 12.75
N THR A 536 42.78 -48.08 11.46
CA THR A 536 43.21 -47.14 10.43
C THR A 536 42.02 -46.44 9.78
N LEU A 537 42.22 -45.16 9.49
CA LEU A 537 41.36 -44.33 8.66
C LEU A 537 42.08 -44.08 7.34
N THR A 538 41.40 -44.35 6.23
CA THR A 538 41.93 -44.18 4.87
C THR A 538 40.99 -43.32 4.04
N PHE A 539 41.53 -42.33 3.33
CA PHE A 539 40.85 -41.61 2.27
C PHE A 539 41.53 -41.89 0.94
N ASN A 540 40.76 -42.41 -0.02
CA ASN A 540 41.17 -42.66 -1.39
C ASN A 540 40.57 -41.59 -2.28
N PHE A 541 41.38 -40.95 -3.09
CA PHE A 541 40.94 -40.03 -4.13
C PHE A 541 41.00 -40.76 -5.47
N TYR A 542 39.86 -40.94 -6.13
CA TYR A 542 39.75 -41.56 -7.43
C TYR A 542 39.46 -40.53 -8.51
N GLY A 543 40.04 -40.68 -9.68
CA GLY A 543 39.89 -39.76 -10.81
C GLY A 543 40.68 -40.27 -12.02
N THR A 544 41.07 -39.36 -12.90
CA THR A 544 42.10 -39.59 -13.91
C THR A 544 43.43 -39.09 -13.34
N LYS A 545 44.42 -39.97 -13.20
CA LYS A 545 45.70 -39.65 -12.57
C LYS A 545 46.45 -38.60 -13.40
N PRO A 546 46.77 -37.42 -12.80
CA PRO A 546 47.54 -36.42 -13.50
C PRO A 546 48.99 -36.89 -13.72
N ASN A 547 49.65 -36.40 -14.76
CA ASN A 547 51.05 -36.71 -15.05
C ASN A 547 51.99 -35.95 -14.09
N ARG A 548 51.90 -36.31 -12.79
CA ARG A 548 52.78 -35.79 -11.74
C ARG A 548 53.10 -36.84 -10.69
N THR A 549 54.27 -36.69 -10.09
CA THR A 549 54.66 -37.39 -8.87
C THR A 549 54.90 -36.37 -7.75
N VAL A 550 54.68 -36.78 -6.50
CA VAL A 550 54.82 -35.93 -5.33
C VAL A 550 55.85 -36.53 -4.41
N GLU A 551 56.83 -35.74 -4.02
CA GLU A 551 57.85 -36.10 -3.05
C GLU A 551 57.75 -35.16 -1.86
N MET A 552 57.85 -35.70 -0.66
CA MET A 552 57.92 -34.96 0.59
C MET A 552 59.39 -35.00 1.04
N GLU A 553 59.93 -33.80 1.37
CA GLU A 553 61.23 -33.71 2.03
C GLU A 553 61.07 -34.00 3.54
N ASP A 554 62.12 -34.47 4.18
CA ASP A 554 62.08 -34.72 5.63
C ASP A 554 61.68 -33.44 6.39
N PRO A 555 60.82 -33.55 7.41
CA PRO A 555 60.43 -32.40 8.22
C PRO A 555 61.63 -31.76 8.90
N ILE A 556 61.76 -30.46 8.78
CA ILE A 556 62.78 -29.65 9.48
C ILE A 556 62.15 -29.13 10.76
N MET A 557 62.71 -29.53 11.89
CA MET A 557 62.28 -29.06 13.20
C MET A 557 63.27 -28.01 13.74
N GLU A 558 62.75 -26.84 14.09
CA GLU A 558 63.50 -25.71 14.65
C GLU A 558 62.81 -25.21 15.90
N ARG A 559 63.51 -24.42 16.69
CA ARG A 559 62.97 -23.79 17.90
C ARG A 559 62.21 -24.80 18.81
N VAL A 560 62.88 -25.90 19.14
CA VAL A 560 62.28 -26.88 20.06
C VAL A 560 62.21 -26.28 21.48
N ILE A 561 61.00 -26.27 22.04
CA ILE A 561 60.74 -25.77 23.39
C ILE A 561 60.26 -26.96 24.22
N PRO A 562 61.03 -27.34 25.27
CA PRO A 562 60.66 -28.44 26.14
C PRO A 562 59.29 -28.23 26.81
N HIS A 563 58.55 -29.30 26.97
CA HIS A 563 57.31 -29.28 27.71
C HIS A 563 57.54 -29.02 29.20
N GLY A 564 56.58 -28.43 29.85
CA GLY A 564 56.60 -28.21 31.31
C GLY A 564 56.34 -29.49 32.12
N PRO A 565 56.39 -29.41 33.45
CA PRO A 565 56.03 -30.52 34.32
C PRO A 565 54.57 -30.95 34.19
N ALA A 566 54.30 -32.24 34.47
CA ALA A 566 52.96 -32.79 34.45
C ALA A 566 52.01 -32.08 35.42
N VAL A 567 50.78 -31.90 35.00
CA VAL A 567 49.70 -31.29 35.79
C VAL A 567 48.74 -32.38 36.29
N TYR A 568 48.45 -32.33 37.59
CA TYR A 568 47.53 -33.25 38.24
C TYR A 568 46.30 -32.51 38.70
N THR A 569 45.12 -33.00 38.34
CA THR A 569 43.84 -32.40 38.68
C THR A 569 42.96 -33.41 39.41
N ASP A 570 42.36 -33.02 40.52
CA ASP A 570 41.44 -33.86 41.29
C ASP A 570 40.17 -34.16 40.50
N ASP A 571 39.77 -35.44 40.47
CA ASP A 571 38.54 -35.88 39.83
C ASP A 571 37.65 -36.63 40.86
N PRO A 572 36.49 -36.05 41.26
CA PRO A 572 35.58 -36.69 42.18
C PRO A 572 34.78 -37.87 41.57
N ALA A 573 34.86 -38.08 40.26
CA ALA A 573 34.24 -39.23 39.60
C ALA A 573 35.10 -40.47 39.67
N LEU A 574 36.42 -40.30 39.78
CA LEU A 574 37.39 -41.42 39.88
C LEU A 574 37.58 -41.88 41.31
N LYS A 575 37.70 -43.21 41.52
CA LYS A 575 37.96 -43.80 42.83
C LYS A 575 39.31 -43.32 43.37
N LYS A 576 39.39 -43.07 44.67
CA LYS A 576 40.64 -42.68 45.38
C LYS A 576 41.77 -43.68 45.08
N GLY A 577 42.92 -43.15 44.68
CA GLY A 577 44.10 -43.92 44.30
C GLY A 577 44.21 -44.29 42.83
N VAL A 578 43.18 -43.98 42.03
CA VAL A 578 43.24 -44.13 40.57
C VAL A 578 43.79 -42.84 39.97
N THR A 579 44.82 -42.95 39.13
CA THR A 579 45.34 -41.86 38.30
C THR A 579 45.13 -42.19 36.84
N LYS A 580 44.47 -41.28 36.10
CA LYS A 580 44.13 -41.44 34.69
C LYS A 580 44.83 -40.35 33.87
N GLN A 581 45.72 -40.72 32.97
CA GLN A 581 46.33 -39.77 32.04
C GLN A 581 45.30 -39.38 30.97
N ILE A 582 45.15 -38.07 30.75
CA ILE A 582 44.20 -37.50 29.77
C ILE A 582 44.93 -36.77 28.64
N ASP A 583 46.17 -36.29 28.90
CA ASP A 583 47.03 -35.65 27.91
C ASP A 583 48.45 -36.15 28.01
N PHE A 584 49.13 -36.16 26.87
CA PHE A 584 50.52 -36.60 26.74
C PHE A 584 51.42 -35.39 26.52
N ALA A 585 52.57 -35.37 27.12
CA ALA A 585 53.55 -34.30 26.96
C ALA A 585 54.15 -34.34 25.53
N HIS A 586 54.24 -33.15 24.96
CA HIS A 586 54.93 -32.93 23.68
C HIS A 586 55.71 -31.62 23.74
N ASP A 587 56.98 -31.66 23.27
CA ASP A 587 57.76 -30.45 23.11
C ASP A 587 57.18 -29.59 21.98
N GLY A 588 57.14 -28.27 22.20
CA GLY A 588 56.81 -27.32 21.15
C GLY A 588 57.92 -27.24 20.10
N ALA A 589 57.57 -26.90 18.88
CA ALA A 589 58.54 -26.75 17.81
C ALA A 589 57.96 -25.95 16.63
N ASP A 590 58.81 -25.28 15.89
CA ASP A 590 58.51 -24.81 14.54
C ASP A 590 58.91 -25.93 13.56
N VAL A 591 57.92 -26.36 12.76
CA VAL A 591 58.10 -27.48 11.78
C VAL A 591 57.84 -27.00 10.36
N THR A 592 58.80 -27.25 9.46
CA THR A 592 58.66 -26.97 8.05
C THR A 592 58.69 -28.27 7.26
N ILE A 593 57.70 -28.53 6.44
CA ILE A 593 57.65 -29.59 5.45
C ILE A 593 57.68 -28.96 4.05
N TRP A 594 58.54 -29.50 3.20
CA TRP A 594 58.57 -29.16 1.80
C TRP A 594 57.97 -30.30 0.98
N ARG A 595 57.08 -29.91 0.05
CA ARG A 595 56.50 -30.82 -0.96
C ARG A 595 57.01 -30.44 -2.34
N ARG A 596 57.62 -31.36 -3.04
CA ARG A 596 58.02 -31.21 -4.46
C ARG A 596 57.00 -31.92 -5.35
N ILE A 597 56.54 -31.21 -6.39
CA ILE A 597 55.71 -31.77 -7.46
C ILE A 597 56.57 -31.87 -8.69
N LEU A 598 56.66 -33.07 -9.23
CA LEU A 598 57.50 -33.36 -10.40
C LEU A 598 56.61 -33.76 -11.57
N VAL A 599 56.94 -33.26 -12.76
CA VAL A 599 56.37 -33.68 -14.03
C VAL A 599 57.52 -34.17 -14.91
N ASN A 600 57.40 -35.38 -15.43
CA ASN A 600 58.50 -36.07 -16.22
C ASN A 600 59.86 -36.06 -15.47
N GLY A 601 59.83 -36.18 -14.13
CA GLY A 601 61.05 -36.22 -13.32
C GLY A 601 61.66 -34.84 -13.01
N GLN A 602 61.06 -33.74 -13.50
CA GLN A 602 61.53 -32.39 -13.21
C GLN A 602 60.60 -31.72 -12.17
N VAL A 603 61.19 -31.06 -11.17
CA VAL A 603 60.46 -30.31 -10.17
C VAL A 603 59.81 -29.09 -10.82
N VAL A 604 58.49 -29.08 -10.92
CA VAL A 604 57.72 -27.99 -11.48
C VAL A 604 57.17 -27.07 -10.40
N LYS A 605 57.05 -27.57 -9.16
CA LYS A 605 56.55 -26.76 -8.01
C LYS A 605 57.15 -27.30 -6.70
N ARG A 606 57.44 -26.36 -5.78
CA ARG A 606 57.84 -26.65 -4.41
C ARG A 606 56.97 -25.85 -3.45
N ASP A 607 56.16 -26.54 -2.64
CA ASP A 607 55.27 -25.96 -1.66
C ASP A 607 55.87 -26.05 -0.26
N LYS A 608 55.76 -24.96 0.54
CA LYS A 608 56.17 -24.94 1.94
C LYS A 608 54.95 -25.06 2.85
N PHE A 609 54.96 -26.01 3.75
CA PHE A 609 53.97 -26.13 4.83
C PHE A 609 54.65 -25.86 6.16
N PHE A 610 54.23 -24.80 6.83
CA PHE A 610 54.77 -24.40 8.10
C PHE A 610 53.76 -24.68 9.22
N SER A 611 54.23 -25.22 10.35
CA SER A 611 53.43 -25.50 11.54
C SER A 611 54.19 -24.98 12.75
N ARG A 612 53.57 -24.21 13.60
CA ARG A 612 54.06 -23.81 14.90
C ARG A 612 53.30 -24.57 15.98
N TYR A 613 53.99 -25.34 16.75
CA TYR A 613 53.44 -26.10 17.86
C TYR A 613 53.92 -25.53 19.19
N ASP A 614 53.00 -25.26 20.10
CA ASP A 614 53.31 -24.86 21.47
C ASP A 614 53.68 -26.09 22.31
N PRO A 615 54.53 -25.95 23.35
CA PRO A 615 54.82 -27.04 24.28
C PRO A 615 53.56 -27.43 25.04
N TRP A 616 53.30 -28.73 25.15
CA TRP A 616 52.11 -29.26 25.79
C TRP A 616 52.50 -30.18 26.95
N VAL A 617 51.87 -30.01 28.14
CA VAL A 617 52.16 -30.74 29.36
C VAL A 617 51.32 -32.01 29.46
N ALA A 618 51.87 -33.06 30.06
CA ALA A 618 51.07 -34.22 30.44
C ALA A 618 50.05 -33.81 31.53
N ARG A 619 48.80 -34.25 31.39
CA ARG A 619 47.74 -34.02 32.36
C ARG A 619 47.17 -35.33 32.89
N TYR A 620 46.98 -35.35 34.19
CA TYR A 620 46.47 -36.51 34.91
C TYR A 620 45.27 -36.12 35.78
N LEU A 621 44.23 -36.94 35.75
CA LEU A 621 43.13 -36.89 36.70
C LEU A 621 43.43 -37.83 37.86
N VAL A 622 43.34 -37.31 39.10
CA VAL A 622 43.58 -38.05 40.33
C VAL A 622 42.24 -38.28 41.05
N GLY A 623 41.88 -39.54 41.20
CA GLY A 623 40.62 -39.88 41.83
C GLY A 623 40.56 -39.50 43.32
N THR A 624 39.48 -38.81 43.68
CA THR A 624 39.18 -38.38 45.07
C THR A 624 37.90 -38.97 45.62
N LYS A 625 37.13 -39.75 44.79
CA LYS A 625 35.91 -40.42 45.22
C LYS A 625 36.20 -41.43 46.35
N LYS A 626 35.56 -41.20 47.51
CA LYS A 626 35.64 -42.10 48.69
C LYS A 626 34.98 -43.45 48.41
#